data_ceb3021ae9d491bb8cfe92ff7fb21a3d
#
_entry.id   ceb3021ae9d491bb8cfe92ff7fb21a3d
#
_cell.length_a   1.000
_cell.length_b   1.000
_cell.length_c   1.000
_cell.angle_alpha   90.00
_cell.angle_beta   90.00
_cell.angle_gamma   90.00
#
_symmetry.space_group_name_H-M   'P 1'
#
loop_
_entity.id
_entity.type
_entity.pdbx_description
1 polymer ?
#
loop_
_entity_poly.entity_id
_entity_poly.type
_entity_poly.pdbx_seq_one_letter_code
_entity_poly.pdbx_strand_id
1 'polypeptide(L)'
;MPQFTAIREESTFVDLQGVTIHRYRWRPGRPKAVVLIAHGLGEHALRYEHVAQRLVQAGYAVWAIDQRGHGATGVTQHGGDLERLGRLGPGGMRAVVGDLVHVLKQIRAEHPGLPVAVLGHSWGSLSTQILLNGYSDLVDAAILSGTAYRMPGSMNPGDLNARHAHLGDTGYEWISRDPAVVAAFAEDPLTFPAKVLPLFGVADGLRLYGVPRRIDPPIPMLIAGGSDDSMAGPKSLRRLGDAYRSRGGLTDVTVTVYPGARHEILNEINRAKVLDDIVAWLDARLLPA
;
A
#
# COMPACT_ATOMS: atom_id res chain seq x y z
N MET A 1 -5.45 13.19 27.65
CA MET A 1 -5.11 11.80 28.01
C MET A 1 -3.74 11.51 27.43
N PRO A 2 -2.84 10.79 28.10
CA PRO A 2 -1.57 10.40 27.48
C PRO A 2 -1.89 9.62 26.19
N GLN A 3 -1.26 10.02 25.09
CA GLN A 3 -1.41 9.30 23.83
C GLN A 3 -0.76 7.91 24.02
N PHE A 4 -1.60 6.87 23.97
CA PHE A 4 -1.11 5.49 23.97
C PHE A 4 -0.32 5.28 22.66
N THR A 5 0.96 4.99 22.78
CA THR A 5 1.80 4.60 21.65
C THR A 5 1.97 3.08 21.69
N ALA A 6 1.49 2.41 20.64
CA ALA A 6 1.64 0.97 20.54
C ALA A 6 3.11 0.61 20.32
N ILE A 7 3.57 -0.41 21.03
CA ILE A 7 4.92 -0.98 20.82
C ILE A 7 4.91 -1.74 19.49
N ARG A 8 5.90 -1.47 18.67
CA ARG A 8 6.15 -2.22 17.44
C ARG A 8 6.91 -3.51 17.76
N GLU A 9 6.37 -4.62 17.30
CA GLU A 9 7.05 -5.92 17.30
C GLU A 9 7.66 -6.16 15.92
N GLU A 10 8.90 -6.61 15.88
CA GLU A 10 9.62 -6.93 14.65
C GLU A 10 9.96 -8.43 14.61
N SER A 11 9.82 -9.01 13.44
CA SER A 11 10.15 -10.43 13.21
C SER A 11 10.42 -10.65 11.72
N THR A 12 10.91 -11.84 11.40
CA THR A 12 11.17 -12.25 10.02
C THR A 12 10.51 -13.59 9.72
N PHE A 13 10.30 -13.87 8.45
CA PHE A 13 10.04 -15.21 7.94
C PHE A 13 10.78 -15.41 6.62
N VAL A 14 11.03 -16.64 6.25
CA VAL A 14 11.63 -16.99 4.95
C VAL A 14 10.50 -17.41 4.01
N ASP A 15 10.45 -16.80 2.84
CA ASP A 15 9.44 -17.11 1.83
C ASP A 15 9.78 -18.38 1.03
N LEU A 16 8.92 -18.74 0.07
CA LEU A 16 9.11 -19.92 -0.77
C LEU A 16 10.30 -19.83 -1.74
N GLN A 17 10.87 -18.65 -1.93
CA GLN A 17 12.05 -18.40 -2.76
C GLN A 17 13.34 -18.23 -1.96
N GLY A 18 13.29 -18.43 -0.64
CA GLY A 18 14.42 -18.28 0.26
C GLY A 18 14.75 -16.83 0.63
N VAL A 19 13.85 -15.88 0.39
CA VAL A 19 14.03 -14.48 0.80
C VAL A 19 13.55 -14.29 2.22
N THR A 20 14.40 -13.69 3.07
CA THR A 20 14.02 -13.30 4.43
C THR A 20 13.21 -12.00 4.39
N ILE A 21 11.93 -12.08 4.73
CA ILE A 21 10.99 -10.97 4.75
C ILE A 21 10.88 -10.41 6.15
N HIS A 22 11.14 -9.10 6.32
CA HIS A 22 10.96 -8.38 7.57
C HIS A 22 9.51 -7.97 7.74
N ARG A 23 8.96 -8.22 8.95
CA ARG A 23 7.58 -8.00 9.30
C ARG A 23 7.47 -7.19 10.59
N TYR A 24 6.54 -6.25 10.59
CA TYR A 24 6.23 -5.33 11.69
C TYR A 24 4.80 -5.53 12.13
N ARG A 25 4.56 -5.45 13.45
CA ARG A 25 3.23 -5.59 14.04
C ARG A 25 3.02 -4.57 15.16
N TRP A 26 1.84 -3.97 15.17
CA TRP A 26 1.39 -3.07 16.24
C TRP A 26 0.03 -3.57 16.72
N ARG A 27 -0.14 -3.72 18.03
CA ARG A 27 -1.34 -4.32 18.57
C ARG A 27 -1.94 -3.49 19.70
N PRO A 28 -3.29 -3.26 19.71
CA PRO A 28 -4.02 -2.87 20.91
C PRO A 28 -4.21 -4.09 21.81
N GLY A 29 -4.66 -3.91 23.06
CA GLY A 29 -4.88 -5.01 23.99
C GLY A 29 -5.91 -6.04 23.48
N ARG A 30 -6.98 -5.58 22.81
CA ARG A 30 -7.99 -6.43 22.15
C ARG A 30 -8.33 -5.83 20.79
N PRO A 31 -7.81 -6.38 19.70
CA PRO A 31 -8.10 -5.86 18.37
C PRO A 31 -9.54 -6.20 17.96
N LYS A 32 -10.20 -5.23 17.30
CA LYS A 32 -11.54 -5.41 16.71
C LYS A 32 -11.49 -5.96 15.27
N ALA A 33 -10.37 -5.71 14.59
CA ALA A 33 -10.05 -6.21 13.25
C ALA A 33 -8.55 -6.05 12.99
N VAL A 34 -8.05 -6.57 11.89
CA VAL A 34 -6.64 -6.50 11.50
C VAL A 34 -6.50 -5.75 10.18
N VAL A 35 -5.49 -4.88 10.06
CA VAL A 35 -5.13 -4.19 8.82
C VAL A 35 -3.73 -4.59 8.41
N LEU A 36 -3.58 -5.15 7.19
CA LEU A 36 -2.28 -5.34 6.55
C LEU A 36 -1.95 -4.12 5.70
N ILE A 37 -0.81 -3.48 5.93
CA ILE A 37 -0.29 -2.38 5.11
C ILE A 37 0.70 -2.94 4.09
N ALA A 38 0.48 -2.63 2.80
CA ALA A 38 1.39 -2.89 1.70
C ALA A 38 1.90 -1.54 1.15
N HIS A 39 3.18 -1.24 1.40
CA HIS A 39 3.83 0.02 1.02
C HIS A 39 4.07 0.16 -0.50
N GLY A 40 4.46 1.36 -0.95
CA GLY A 40 4.73 1.69 -2.35
C GLY A 40 6.10 1.24 -2.87
N LEU A 41 6.39 1.54 -4.13
CA LEU A 41 7.69 1.31 -4.74
C LEU A 41 8.67 2.40 -4.33
N GLY A 42 9.89 2.00 -3.96
CA GLY A 42 10.95 2.93 -3.58
C GLY A 42 10.85 3.46 -2.16
N GLU A 43 10.07 2.78 -1.32
CA GLU A 43 9.88 3.11 0.10
C GLU A 43 9.85 1.84 0.97
N HIS A 44 9.48 1.93 2.24
CA HIS A 44 9.44 0.82 3.17
C HIS A 44 8.33 0.96 4.23
N ALA A 45 8.04 -0.13 4.95
CA ALA A 45 6.93 -0.23 5.89
C ALA A 45 6.97 0.80 7.04
N LEU A 46 8.15 1.17 7.53
CA LEU A 46 8.28 2.07 8.68
C LEU A 46 7.92 3.53 8.38
N ARG A 47 7.79 3.91 7.11
CA ARG A 47 7.21 5.20 6.72
C ARG A 47 5.71 5.31 7.09
N TYR A 48 5.08 4.18 7.42
CA TYR A 48 3.67 4.07 7.84
C TYR A 48 3.49 3.95 9.35
N GLU A 49 4.54 4.18 10.17
CA GLU A 49 4.46 4.09 11.64
C GLU A 49 3.29 4.93 12.20
N HIS A 50 3.13 6.16 11.75
CA HIS A 50 2.05 7.05 12.20
C HIS A 50 0.65 6.56 11.76
N VAL A 51 0.55 5.90 10.60
CA VAL A 51 -0.69 5.25 10.13
C VAL A 51 -1.03 4.07 11.05
N ALA A 52 -0.03 3.23 11.34
CA ALA A 52 -0.19 2.10 12.25
C ALA A 52 -0.63 2.56 13.64
N GLN A 53 0.02 3.58 14.20
CA GLN A 53 -0.34 4.16 15.51
C GLN A 53 -1.79 4.68 15.51
N ARG A 54 -2.22 5.40 14.46
CA ARG A 54 -3.60 5.90 14.37
C ARG A 54 -4.63 4.78 14.27
N LEU A 55 -4.32 3.71 13.53
CA LEU A 55 -5.18 2.52 13.43
C LEU A 55 -5.26 1.76 14.77
N VAL A 56 -4.13 1.60 15.47
CA VAL A 56 -4.11 0.96 16.80
C VAL A 56 -4.91 1.77 17.82
N GLN A 57 -4.80 3.09 17.81
CA GLN A 57 -5.62 3.98 18.65
C GLN A 57 -7.11 3.82 18.37
N ALA A 58 -7.48 3.47 17.13
CA ALA A 58 -8.83 3.13 16.75
C ALA A 58 -9.22 1.66 17.02
N GLY A 59 -8.34 0.85 17.63
CA GLY A 59 -8.62 -0.53 18.03
C GLY A 59 -8.28 -1.60 16.98
N TYR A 60 -7.57 -1.29 15.91
CA TYR A 60 -7.10 -2.26 14.91
C TYR A 60 -5.74 -2.83 15.28
N ALA A 61 -5.51 -4.11 15.09
CA ALA A 61 -4.16 -4.64 14.97
C ALA A 61 -3.63 -4.29 13.57
N VAL A 62 -2.34 -3.94 13.50
CA VAL A 62 -1.71 -3.57 12.23
C VAL A 62 -0.52 -4.47 11.96
N TRP A 63 -0.45 -4.96 10.74
CA TRP A 63 0.67 -5.71 10.21
C TRP A 63 1.24 -4.97 8.99
N ALA A 64 2.54 -5.02 8.82
CA ALA A 64 3.22 -4.56 7.62
C ALA A 64 4.43 -5.44 7.34
N ILE A 65 4.85 -5.50 6.09
CA ILE A 65 6.14 -6.10 5.70
C ILE A 65 6.93 -5.11 4.89
N ASP A 66 8.25 -5.15 5.00
CA ASP A 66 9.08 -4.63 3.93
C ASP A 66 9.00 -5.62 2.78
N GLN A 67 8.38 -5.21 1.68
CA GLN A 67 8.24 -6.08 0.51
C GLN A 67 9.63 -6.37 -0.07
N ARG A 68 9.79 -7.53 -0.73
CA ARG A 68 11.08 -7.94 -1.30
C ARG A 68 11.74 -6.84 -2.12
N GLY A 69 13.05 -6.70 -1.97
CA GLY A 69 13.84 -5.63 -2.56
C GLY A 69 13.75 -4.30 -1.83
N HIS A 70 12.93 -4.15 -0.76
CA HIS A 70 12.69 -2.87 -0.10
C HIS A 70 13.00 -2.95 1.40
N GLY A 71 13.31 -1.81 2.00
CA GLY A 71 13.53 -1.68 3.43
C GLY A 71 14.54 -2.69 3.98
N ALA A 72 14.32 -3.17 5.20
CA ALA A 72 15.18 -4.16 5.84
C ALA A 72 15.19 -5.52 5.10
N THR A 73 14.07 -5.89 4.45
CA THR A 73 14.03 -7.06 3.55
C THR A 73 15.02 -6.90 2.41
N GLY A 74 15.01 -5.75 1.72
CA GLY A 74 15.93 -5.46 0.60
C GLY A 74 17.39 -5.45 1.04
N VAL A 75 17.68 -4.83 2.19
CA VAL A 75 19.03 -4.83 2.78
C VAL A 75 19.52 -6.26 3.04
N THR A 76 18.71 -7.08 3.69
CA THR A 76 19.05 -8.49 3.97
C THR A 76 19.18 -9.29 2.67
N GLN A 77 18.23 -9.13 1.74
CA GLN A 77 18.19 -9.83 0.46
C GLN A 77 19.43 -9.57 -0.41
N HIS A 78 19.98 -8.36 -0.34
CA HIS A 78 21.11 -7.93 -1.15
C HIS A 78 22.44 -7.87 -0.40
N GLY A 79 22.52 -8.44 0.82
CA GLY A 79 23.75 -8.50 1.60
C GLY A 79 24.29 -7.13 2.02
N GLY A 80 23.41 -6.14 2.24
CA GLY A 80 23.77 -4.77 2.62
C GLY A 80 24.00 -3.81 1.45
N ASP A 81 23.92 -4.28 0.21
CA ASP A 81 24.10 -3.46 -0.98
C ASP A 81 22.84 -2.62 -1.29
N LEU A 82 22.87 -1.35 -0.88
CA LEU A 82 21.74 -0.42 -1.04
C LEU A 82 21.50 -0.04 -2.52
N GLU A 83 22.47 -0.15 -3.41
CA GLU A 83 22.29 0.15 -4.83
C GLU A 83 21.40 -0.91 -5.53
N ARG A 84 21.21 -2.05 -4.89
CA ARG A 84 20.34 -3.11 -5.39
C ARG A 84 18.90 -3.05 -4.85
N LEU A 85 18.59 -2.08 -4.00
CA LEU A 85 17.22 -1.89 -3.54
C LEU A 85 16.25 -1.72 -4.72
N GLY A 86 15.03 -2.21 -4.55
CA GLY A 86 14.00 -2.26 -5.59
C GLY A 86 14.05 -3.48 -6.50
N ARG A 87 15.14 -4.25 -6.52
CA ARG A 87 15.22 -5.49 -7.29
C ARG A 87 14.52 -6.62 -6.56
N LEU A 88 13.46 -7.15 -7.14
CA LEU A 88 12.56 -8.12 -6.48
C LEU A 88 13.19 -9.49 -6.24
N GLY A 89 14.23 -9.86 -7.00
CA GLY A 89 14.86 -11.18 -6.90
C GLY A 89 14.00 -12.33 -7.45
N PRO A 90 14.28 -13.58 -7.04
CA PRO A 90 13.60 -14.76 -7.57
C PRO A 90 12.08 -14.67 -7.43
N GLY A 91 11.35 -15.05 -8.47
CA GLY A 91 9.88 -15.02 -8.50
C GLY A 91 9.25 -13.67 -8.87
N GLY A 92 10.00 -12.55 -8.78
CA GLY A 92 9.57 -11.22 -9.21
C GLY A 92 8.22 -10.80 -8.63
N MET A 93 7.37 -10.15 -9.42
CA MET A 93 6.04 -9.69 -9.00
C MET A 93 5.10 -10.81 -8.51
N ARG A 94 5.30 -12.06 -8.97
CA ARG A 94 4.49 -13.18 -8.45
C ARG A 94 4.83 -13.49 -7.01
N ALA A 95 6.11 -13.40 -6.66
CA ALA A 95 6.55 -13.63 -5.31
C ALA A 95 6.14 -12.47 -4.38
N VAL A 96 6.17 -11.20 -4.85
CA VAL A 96 5.61 -10.06 -4.10
C VAL A 96 4.16 -10.34 -3.66
N VAL A 97 3.31 -10.79 -4.58
CA VAL A 97 1.92 -11.15 -4.26
C VAL A 97 1.88 -12.37 -3.34
N GLY A 98 2.74 -13.36 -3.57
CA GLY A 98 2.86 -14.55 -2.72
C GLY A 98 3.22 -14.23 -1.27
N ASP A 99 4.11 -13.26 -1.05
CA ASP A 99 4.49 -12.80 0.30
C ASP A 99 3.32 -12.15 1.02
N LEU A 100 2.54 -11.29 0.35
CA LEU A 100 1.33 -10.69 0.92
C LEU A 100 0.28 -11.76 1.25
N VAL A 101 0.08 -12.74 0.37
CA VAL A 101 -0.82 -13.88 0.61
C VAL A 101 -0.36 -14.71 1.81
N HIS A 102 0.95 -14.96 1.93
CA HIS A 102 1.51 -15.68 3.07
C HIS A 102 1.21 -14.95 4.39
N VAL A 103 1.43 -13.63 4.44
CA VAL A 103 1.14 -12.81 5.62
C VAL A 103 -0.36 -12.80 5.93
N LEU A 104 -1.24 -12.70 4.93
CA LEU A 104 -2.69 -12.76 5.15
C LEU A 104 -3.11 -14.11 5.75
N LYS A 105 -2.53 -15.22 5.29
CA LYS A 105 -2.78 -16.55 5.89
C LYS A 105 -2.29 -16.62 7.33
N GLN A 106 -1.15 -16.01 7.66
CA GLN A 106 -0.68 -15.92 9.05
C GLN A 106 -1.63 -15.07 9.90
N ILE A 107 -2.10 -13.91 9.40
CA ILE A 107 -3.07 -13.06 10.08
C ILE A 107 -4.36 -13.86 10.38
N ARG A 108 -4.89 -14.59 9.40
CA ARG A 108 -6.08 -15.42 9.58
C ARG A 108 -5.90 -16.52 10.62
N ALA A 109 -4.70 -17.11 10.68
CA ALA A 109 -4.37 -18.14 11.68
C ALA A 109 -4.18 -17.57 13.09
N GLU A 110 -3.54 -16.41 13.23
CA GLU A 110 -3.29 -15.75 14.52
C GLU A 110 -4.52 -15.01 15.07
N HIS A 111 -5.45 -14.62 14.20
CA HIS A 111 -6.65 -13.84 14.54
C HIS A 111 -7.93 -14.50 14.00
N PRO A 112 -8.26 -15.74 14.42
CA PRO A 112 -9.44 -16.45 13.93
C PRO A 112 -10.71 -15.66 14.25
N GLY A 113 -11.56 -15.46 13.23
CA GLY A 113 -12.84 -14.78 13.36
C GLY A 113 -12.77 -13.24 13.34
N LEU A 114 -11.58 -12.62 13.39
CA LEU A 114 -11.49 -11.19 13.21
C LEU A 114 -11.53 -10.81 11.73
N PRO A 115 -12.22 -9.71 11.36
CA PRO A 115 -12.15 -9.15 10.01
C PRO A 115 -10.72 -8.71 9.66
N VAL A 116 -10.33 -8.88 8.38
CA VAL A 116 -9.02 -8.51 7.85
C VAL A 116 -9.16 -7.56 6.67
N ALA A 117 -8.57 -6.39 6.78
CA ALA A 117 -8.48 -5.44 5.68
C ALA A 117 -7.04 -5.37 5.13
N VAL A 118 -6.91 -5.01 3.85
CA VAL A 118 -5.63 -4.64 3.24
C VAL A 118 -5.66 -3.16 2.87
N LEU A 119 -4.65 -2.41 3.32
CA LEU A 119 -4.37 -1.05 2.90
C LEU A 119 -3.13 -1.09 2.01
N GLY A 120 -3.31 -1.00 0.70
CA GLY A 120 -2.21 -0.88 -0.25
C GLY A 120 -2.02 0.56 -0.70
N HIS A 121 -0.75 1.03 -0.71
CA HIS A 121 -0.41 2.34 -1.25
C HIS A 121 0.41 2.19 -2.53
N SER A 122 0.13 3.01 -3.54
CA SER A 122 0.92 3.08 -4.77
C SER A 122 1.12 1.68 -5.40
N TRP A 123 2.35 1.25 -5.61
CA TRP A 123 2.69 -0.10 -6.05
C TRP A 123 2.10 -1.19 -5.13
N GLY A 124 2.06 -0.97 -3.81
CA GLY A 124 1.37 -1.88 -2.87
C GLY A 124 -0.14 -1.96 -3.16
N SER A 125 -0.76 -0.89 -3.64
CA SER A 125 -2.16 -0.92 -4.08
C SER A 125 -2.34 -1.70 -5.39
N LEU A 126 -1.38 -1.60 -6.33
CA LEU A 126 -1.40 -2.40 -7.57
C LEU A 126 -1.19 -3.88 -7.26
N SER A 127 -0.29 -4.20 -6.32
CA SER A 127 -0.07 -5.56 -5.82
C SER A 127 -1.32 -6.12 -5.13
N THR A 128 -2.03 -5.29 -4.33
CA THR A 128 -3.31 -5.65 -3.72
C THR A 128 -4.38 -5.92 -4.78
N GLN A 129 -4.47 -5.14 -5.85
CA GLN A 129 -5.38 -5.42 -6.95
C GLN A 129 -5.08 -6.77 -7.64
N ILE A 130 -3.78 -7.14 -7.76
CA ILE A 130 -3.38 -8.44 -8.31
C ILE A 130 -3.76 -9.56 -7.34
N LEU A 131 -3.50 -9.38 -6.05
CA LEU A 131 -3.85 -10.31 -4.98
C LEU A 131 -5.35 -10.61 -4.99
N LEU A 132 -6.20 -9.58 -5.02
CA LEU A 132 -7.65 -9.72 -5.02
C LEU A 132 -8.19 -10.52 -6.22
N ASN A 133 -7.48 -10.56 -7.34
CA ASN A 133 -7.85 -11.36 -8.50
C ASN A 133 -7.75 -12.88 -8.30
N GLY A 134 -7.15 -13.35 -7.22
CA GLY A 134 -6.97 -14.79 -6.98
C GLY A 134 -7.09 -15.23 -5.52
N TYR A 135 -7.13 -14.28 -4.57
CA TYR A 135 -7.10 -14.55 -3.13
C TYR A 135 -8.01 -13.58 -2.34
N SER A 136 -9.12 -13.18 -2.94
CA SER A 136 -10.07 -12.26 -2.29
C SER A 136 -10.72 -12.85 -1.04
N ASP A 137 -10.81 -14.17 -0.93
CA ASP A 137 -11.31 -14.92 0.23
C ASP A 137 -10.48 -14.69 1.52
N LEU A 138 -9.26 -14.18 1.39
CA LEU A 138 -8.41 -13.82 2.53
C LEU A 138 -8.67 -12.41 3.08
N VAL A 139 -9.53 -11.61 2.43
CA VAL A 139 -9.69 -10.18 2.70
C VAL A 139 -11.17 -9.85 2.89
N ASP A 140 -11.52 -9.13 3.96
CA ASP A 140 -12.89 -8.67 4.22
C ASP A 140 -13.13 -7.23 3.78
N ALA A 141 -12.08 -6.42 3.59
CA ALA A 141 -12.15 -5.07 3.03
C ALA A 141 -10.83 -4.66 2.37
N ALA A 142 -10.88 -3.83 1.33
CA ALA A 142 -9.69 -3.33 0.67
C ALA A 142 -9.67 -1.80 0.60
N ILE A 143 -8.50 -1.20 0.90
CA ILE A 143 -8.22 0.22 0.75
C ILE A 143 -7.09 0.37 -0.24
N LEU A 144 -7.32 1.06 -1.34
CA LEU A 144 -6.37 1.33 -2.41
C LEU A 144 -6.04 2.83 -2.40
N SER A 145 -4.87 3.18 -1.84
CA SER A 145 -4.40 4.56 -1.67
C SER A 145 -3.37 4.91 -2.75
N GLY A 146 -3.41 6.13 -3.30
CA GLY A 146 -2.48 6.58 -4.33
C GLY A 146 -2.42 5.57 -5.48
N THR A 147 -3.57 5.12 -5.95
CA THR A 147 -3.75 3.97 -6.85
C THR A 147 -4.11 4.38 -8.27
N ALA A 148 -4.13 3.42 -9.17
CA ALA A 148 -4.51 3.63 -10.56
C ALA A 148 -5.35 2.47 -11.11
N TYR A 149 -6.15 2.75 -12.14
CA TYR A 149 -6.65 1.69 -13.01
C TYR A 149 -5.50 1.14 -13.85
N ARG A 150 -5.17 -0.14 -13.67
CA ARG A 150 -3.98 -0.80 -14.23
C ARG A 150 -4.08 -1.07 -15.74
N MET A 151 -4.44 -0.02 -16.51
CA MET A 151 -4.60 -0.10 -17.97
C MET A 151 -3.77 0.99 -18.64
N PRO A 152 -3.27 0.74 -19.86
CA PRO A 152 -2.60 1.76 -20.65
C PRO A 152 -3.42 3.07 -20.74
N GLY A 153 -2.75 4.21 -20.58
CA GLY A 153 -3.38 5.53 -20.56
C GLY A 153 -4.15 5.87 -19.27
N SER A 154 -4.07 5.03 -18.23
CA SER A 154 -4.66 5.29 -16.91
C SER A 154 -3.63 5.43 -15.80
N MET A 155 -2.37 5.10 -16.07
CA MET A 155 -1.20 5.36 -15.26
C MET A 155 -0.20 6.18 -16.07
N ASN A 156 0.51 7.10 -15.42
CA ASN A 156 1.62 7.82 -16.02
C ASN A 156 2.85 6.90 -16.06
N PRO A 157 3.37 6.54 -17.23
CA PRO A 157 4.57 5.69 -17.34
C PRO A 157 5.88 6.49 -17.35
N GLY A 158 5.79 7.84 -17.36
CA GLY A 158 6.92 8.75 -17.45
C GLY A 158 7.41 9.25 -16.09
N ASP A 159 8.08 10.40 -16.13
CA ASP A 159 8.55 11.07 -14.93
C ASP A 159 7.38 11.60 -14.09
N LEU A 160 7.23 11.04 -12.88
CA LEU A 160 6.17 11.42 -11.95
C LEU A 160 6.41 12.81 -11.35
N ASN A 161 7.67 13.28 -11.29
CA ASN A 161 8.00 14.59 -10.75
C ASN A 161 7.88 15.74 -11.77
N ALA A 162 7.81 15.45 -13.06
CA ALA A 162 7.83 16.47 -14.12
C ALA A 162 6.82 17.61 -13.89
N ARG A 163 5.62 17.29 -13.40
CA ARG A 163 4.56 18.28 -13.09
C ARG A 163 4.91 19.17 -11.90
N HIS A 164 5.70 18.67 -10.96
CA HIS A 164 6.00 19.31 -9.68
C HIS A 164 7.46 19.75 -9.56
N ALA A 165 8.29 19.52 -10.56
CA ALA A 165 9.74 19.82 -10.56
C ALA A 165 10.08 21.29 -10.30
N HIS A 166 9.15 22.21 -10.55
CA HIS A 166 9.32 23.64 -10.28
C HIS A 166 9.18 24.01 -8.78
N LEU A 167 8.84 23.07 -7.92
CA LEU A 167 8.57 23.28 -6.49
C LEU A 167 9.76 22.92 -5.59
N GLY A 168 10.81 22.31 -6.15
CA GLY A 168 12.01 21.89 -5.42
C GLY A 168 13.00 21.20 -6.34
N ASP A 169 14.04 20.65 -5.75
CA ASP A 169 15.17 20.02 -6.45
C ASP A 169 15.45 18.58 -5.98
N THR A 170 14.57 18.02 -5.14
CA THR A 170 14.76 16.65 -4.61
C THR A 170 14.40 15.57 -5.64
N GLY A 171 13.53 15.88 -6.60
CA GLY A 171 12.94 14.91 -7.53
C GLY A 171 11.76 14.14 -6.95
N TYR A 172 11.34 14.44 -5.72
CA TYR A 172 10.25 13.79 -5.00
C TYR A 172 9.07 14.73 -4.65
N GLU A 173 9.03 15.93 -5.21
CA GLU A 173 7.98 16.92 -4.96
C GLU A 173 6.58 16.38 -5.27
N TRP A 174 6.49 15.39 -6.14
CA TRP A 174 5.23 14.75 -6.54
C TRP A 174 4.58 13.89 -5.45
N ILE A 175 5.31 13.49 -4.38
CA ILE A 175 4.77 12.59 -3.37
C ILE A 175 3.83 13.30 -2.38
N SER A 176 4.18 14.52 -1.94
CA SER A 176 3.42 15.27 -0.93
C SER A 176 3.59 16.78 -1.08
N ARG A 177 2.60 17.54 -0.60
CA ARG A 177 2.71 18.99 -0.41
C ARG A 177 3.48 19.36 0.86
N ASP A 178 3.67 18.41 1.77
CA ASP A 178 4.45 18.64 2.99
C ASP A 178 5.95 18.55 2.66
N PRO A 179 6.70 19.68 2.71
CA PRO A 179 8.13 19.67 2.36
C PRO A 179 8.95 18.83 3.33
N ALA A 180 8.51 18.64 4.57
CA ALA A 180 9.20 17.78 5.53
C ALA A 180 9.10 16.30 5.13
N VAL A 181 7.97 15.88 4.56
CA VAL A 181 7.80 14.52 4.02
C VAL A 181 8.70 14.31 2.80
N VAL A 182 8.78 15.31 1.91
CA VAL A 182 9.64 15.25 0.71
C VAL A 182 11.10 15.17 1.11
N ALA A 183 11.55 16.00 2.05
CA ALA A 183 12.93 16.01 2.55
C ALA A 183 13.27 14.67 3.24
N ALA A 184 12.40 14.19 4.13
CA ALA A 184 12.61 12.92 4.82
C ALA A 184 12.68 11.73 3.84
N PHE A 185 11.90 11.76 2.73
CA PHE A 185 12.02 10.76 1.69
C PHE A 185 13.37 10.84 0.96
N ALA A 186 13.84 12.04 0.63
CA ALA A 186 15.08 12.23 -0.09
C ALA A 186 16.33 11.87 0.75
N GLU A 187 16.26 12.02 2.07
CA GLU A 187 17.34 11.76 3.02
C GLU A 187 17.39 10.32 3.52
N ASP A 188 16.31 9.56 3.40
CA ASP A 188 16.24 8.18 3.90
C ASP A 188 17.03 7.25 2.96
N PRO A 189 18.06 6.53 3.46
CA PRO A 189 18.89 5.65 2.64
C PRO A 189 18.13 4.42 2.11
N LEU A 190 16.93 4.13 2.63
CA LEU A 190 16.09 3.00 2.21
C LEU A 190 15.02 3.40 1.19
N THR A 191 14.97 4.68 0.81
CA THR A 191 14.11 5.16 -0.28
C THR A 191 14.91 5.36 -1.57
N PHE A 192 14.24 5.24 -2.70
CA PHE A 192 14.88 5.35 -4.01
C PHE A 192 13.85 5.68 -5.11
N PRO A 193 14.31 6.17 -6.29
CA PRO A 193 13.40 6.53 -7.38
C PRO A 193 12.58 5.34 -7.91
N ALA A 194 11.25 5.49 -7.98
CA ALA A 194 10.29 4.47 -8.40
C ALA A 194 10.30 4.24 -9.93
N LYS A 195 11.40 3.72 -10.47
CA LYS A 195 11.58 3.44 -11.90
C LYS A 195 11.29 1.97 -12.21
N VAL A 196 10.06 1.62 -12.59
CA VAL A 196 9.58 0.23 -12.75
C VAL A 196 10.45 -0.60 -13.69
N LEU A 197 10.71 -0.13 -14.91
CA LEU A 197 11.44 -0.94 -15.91
C LEU A 197 12.89 -1.24 -15.52
N PRO A 198 13.69 -0.27 -15.02
CA PRO A 198 15.03 -0.56 -14.51
C PRO A 198 15.07 -1.53 -13.33
N LEU A 199 14.06 -1.49 -12.46
CA LEU A 199 14.02 -2.31 -11.23
C LEU A 199 13.45 -3.71 -11.48
N PHE A 200 12.38 -3.82 -12.25
CA PHE A 200 11.60 -5.06 -12.43
C PHE A 200 11.86 -5.76 -13.76
N GLY A 201 12.36 -5.02 -14.76
CA GLY A 201 12.41 -5.49 -16.14
C GLY A 201 11.03 -5.49 -16.82
N VAL A 202 11.01 -5.84 -18.09
CA VAL A 202 9.81 -5.79 -18.95
C VAL A 202 8.73 -6.76 -18.47
N ALA A 203 9.11 -7.99 -18.14
CA ALA A 203 8.14 -9.05 -17.81
C ALA A 203 7.34 -8.73 -16.54
N ASP A 204 8.00 -8.27 -15.46
CA ASP A 204 7.33 -7.91 -14.22
C ASP A 204 6.68 -6.52 -14.30
N GLY A 205 7.23 -5.61 -15.08
CA GLY A 205 6.58 -4.34 -15.41
C GLY A 205 5.22 -4.55 -16.10
N LEU A 206 5.13 -5.48 -17.04
CA LEU A 206 3.86 -5.82 -17.71
C LEU A 206 2.84 -6.47 -16.77
N ARG A 207 3.26 -7.16 -15.72
CA ARG A 207 2.35 -7.71 -14.70
C ARG A 207 1.63 -6.66 -13.87
N LEU A 208 2.13 -5.43 -13.85
CA LEU A 208 1.42 -4.32 -13.22
C LEU A 208 0.15 -3.93 -13.99
N TYR A 209 0.02 -4.29 -15.27
CA TYR A 209 -1.20 -4.08 -16.04
C TYR A 209 -2.20 -5.22 -15.83
N GLY A 210 -3.48 -4.92 -15.98
CA GLY A 210 -4.57 -5.88 -15.84
C GLY A 210 -5.87 -5.23 -15.40
N VAL A 211 -6.90 -6.04 -15.34
CA VAL A 211 -8.26 -5.61 -14.96
C VAL A 211 -8.72 -6.35 -13.70
N PRO A 212 -9.66 -5.79 -12.94
CA PRO A 212 -10.32 -6.53 -11.89
C PRO A 212 -11.01 -7.78 -12.43
N ARG A 213 -10.87 -8.90 -11.71
CA ARG A 213 -11.68 -10.10 -11.88
C ARG A 213 -12.83 -10.09 -10.88
N ARG A 214 -13.78 -10.99 -11.07
CA ARG A 214 -14.86 -11.18 -10.11
C ARG A 214 -14.30 -11.50 -8.73
N ILE A 215 -14.78 -10.79 -7.73
CA ILE A 215 -14.47 -10.98 -6.30
C ILE A 215 -15.67 -11.68 -5.68
N ASP A 216 -15.42 -12.85 -5.10
CA ASP A 216 -16.46 -13.68 -4.50
C ASP A 216 -15.90 -14.34 -3.21
N PRO A 217 -16.49 -14.10 -2.03
CA PRO A 217 -17.60 -13.17 -1.79
C PRO A 217 -17.22 -11.70 -2.05
N PRO A 218 -18.22 -10.84 -2.37
CA PRO A 218 -17.96 -9.42 -2.60
C PRO A 218 -17.54 -8.73 -1.30
N ILE A 219 -16.50 -7.89 -1.39
CA ILE A 219 -15.97 -7.13 -0.25
C ILE A 219 -16.16 -5.62 -0.47
N PRO A 220 -16.29 -4.81 0.60
CA PRO A 220 -16.23 -3.37 0.49
C PRO A 220 -14.84 -2.90 0.04
N MET A 221 -14.81 -1.82 -0.77
CA MET A 221 -13.59 -1.26 -1.30
C MET A 221 -13.57 0.27 -1.22
N LEU A 222 -12.48 0.82 -0.66
CA LEU A 222 -12.18 2.24 -0.71
C LEU A 222 -11.03 2.47 -1.70
N ILE A 223 -11.28 3.33 -2.69
CA ILE A 223 -10.29 3.83 -3.65
C ILE A 223 -10.06 5.29 -3.32
N ALA A 224 -8.86 5.65 -2.86
CA ALA A 224 -8.53 6.99 -2.40
C ALA A 224 -7.26 7.53 -3.05
N GLY A 225 -7.24 8.81 -3.40
CA GLY A 225 -6.07 9.45 -3.99
C GLY A 225 -6.18 10.96 -4.02
N GLY A 226 -5.08 11.62 -4.33
CA GLY A 226 -5.02 13.07 -4.48
C GLY A 226 -5.55 13.54 -5.83
N SER A 227 -6.14 14.75 -5.88
CA SER A 227 -6.54 15.34 -7.15
C SER A 227 -5.33 15.81 -7.99
N ASP A 228 -4.17 15.97 -7.35
CA ASP A 228 -2.92 16.43 -7.94
C ASP A 228 -1.85 15.31 -8.02
N ASP A 229 -2.29 14.05 -7.91
CA ASP A 229 -1.43 12.87 -8.04
C ASP A 229 -0.93 12.71 -9.49
N SER A 230 0.39 12.72 -9.68
CA SER A 230 1.05 12.58 -10.99
C SER A 230 1.01 11.16 -11.55
N MET A 231 0.86 10.13 -10.70
CA MET A 231 0.78 8.74 -11.14
C MET A 231 -0.56 8.45 -11.82
N ALA A 232 -1.67 8.91 -11.21
CA ALA A 232 -3.00 8.67 -11.74
C ALA A 232 -4.02 9.63 -11.12
N GLY A 233 -4.49 10.57 -11.88
CA GLY A 233 -5.46 11.54 -11.38
C GLY A 233 -6.89 10.98 -11.17
N PRO A 234 -7.84 11.83 -10.77
CA PRO A 234 -9.22 11.46 -10.40
C PRO A 234 -9.96 10.63 -11.45
N LYS A 235 -9.65 10.84 -12.74
CA LYS A 235 -10.26 10.05 -13.83
C LYS A 235 -9.91 8.57 -13.75
N SER A 236 -8.64 8.25 -13.43
CA SER A 236 -8.19 6.87 -13.28
C SER A 236 -8.85 6.20 -12.07
N LEU A 237 -8.96 6.90 -10.94
CA LEU A 237 -9.62 6.38 -9.73
C LEU A 237 -11.09 6.04 -9.99
N ARG A 238 -11.85 6.93 -10.67
CA ARG A 238 -13.24 6.66 -11.04
C ARG A 238 -13.36 5.46 -11.97
N ARG A 239 -12.51 5.38 -13.01
CA ARG A 239 -12.48 4.22 -13.93
C ARG A 239 -12.17 2.92 -13.21
N LEU A 240 -11.30 2.95 -12.20
CA LEU A 240 -11.01 1.78 -11.37
C LEU A 240 -12.25 1.38 -10.57
N GLY A 241 -12.94 2.33 -9.94
CA GLY A 241 -14.18 2.07 -9.21
C GLY A 241 -15.26 1.45 -10.10
N ASP A 242 -15.44 1.98 -11.31
CA ASP A 242 -16.39 1.46 -12.30
C ASP A 242 -16.01 0.04 -12.76
N ALA A 243 -14.70 -0.23 -12.92
CA ALA A 243 -14.22 -1.58 -13.26
C ALA A 243 -14.45 -2.58 -12.11
N TYR A 244 -14.29 -2.19 -10.86
CA TYR A 244 -14.61 -3.06 -9.72
C TYR A 244 -16.11 -3.33 -9.59
N ARG A 245 -16.97 -2.34 -9.86
CA ARG A 245 -18.42 -2.55 -9.90
C ARG A 245 -18.83 -3.48 -11.05
N SER A 246 -18.39 -3.17 -12.28
CA SER A 246 -18.85 -3.87 -13.48
C SER A 246 -18.19 -5.23 -13.70
N ARG A 247 -16.88 -5.37 -13.47
CA ARG A 247 -16.12 -6.60 -13.66
C ARG A 247 -15.91 -7.36 -12.35
N GLY A 248 -15.58 -6.63 -11.28
CA GLY A 248 -15.36 -7.19 -9.96
C GLY A 248 -16.63 -7.69 -9.28
N GLY A 249 -17.79 -7.18 -9.68
CA GLY A 249 -19.09 -7.52 -9.08
C GLY A 249 -19.29 -6.91 -7.70
N LEU A 250 -18.53 -5.87 -7.35
CA LEU A 250 -18.64 -5.21 -6.05
C LEU A 250 -19.78 -4.19 -6.05
N THR A 251 -20.58 -4.22 -4.99
CA THR A 251 -21.69 -3.26 -4.77
C THR A 251 -21.27 -2.10 -3.86
N ASP A 252 -20.35 -2.32 -2.91
CA ASP A 252 -19.83 -1.30 -2.01
C ASP A 252 -18.42 -0.86 -2.45
N VAL A 253 -18.39 0.12 -3.36
CA VAL A 253 -17.15 0.76 -3.84
C VAL A 253 -17.24 2.26 -3.59
N THR A 254 -16.42 2.75 -2.67
CA THR A 254 -16.26 4.17 -2.36
C THR A 254 -15.06 4.72 -3.15
N VAL A 255 -15.21 5.87 -3.82
CA VAL A 255 -14.10 6.58 -4.47
C VAL A 255 -13.98 7.95 -3.85
N THR A 256 -12.85 8.21 -3.17
CA THR A 256 -12.57 9.49 -2.50
C THR A 256 -11.37 10.18 -3.16
N VAL A 257 -11.55 11.45 -3.54
CA VAL A 257 -10.49 12.29 -4.10
C VAL A 257 -10.25 13.46 -3.16
N TYR A 258 -9.04 13.57 -2.62
CA TYR A 258 -8.64 14.65 -1.74
C TYR A 258 -8.14 15.85 -2.56
N PRO A 259 -8.83 17.02 -2.45
CA PRO A 259 -8.48 18.19 -3.26
C PRO A 259 -7.07 18.70 -2.99
N GLY A 260 -6.31 18.94 -4.04
CA GLY A 260 -4.92 19.41 -4.00
C GLY A 260 -3.90 18.40 -3.47
N ALA A 261 -4.31 17.30 -2.85
CA ALA A 261 -3.38 16.29 -2.37
C ALA A 261 -2.63 15.63 -3.52
N ARG A 262 -1.35 15.33 -3.30
CA ARG A 262 -0.49 14.61 -4.24
C ARG A 262 -0.58 13.09 -4.01
N HIS A 263 0.47 12.37 -4.29
CA HIS A 263 0.46 10.92 -4.34
C HIS A 263 0.28 10.23 -2.97
N GLU A 264 1.08 10.63 -1.99
CA GLU A 264 1.08 10.02 -0.66
C GLU A 264 0.02 10.66 0.26
N ILE A 265 -1.26 10.40 0.01
CA ILE A 265 -2.36 10.99 0.80
C ILE A 265 -2.27 10.68 2.31
N LEU A 266 -1.59 9.59 2.68
CA LEU A 266 -1.33 9.18 4.06
C LEU A 266 -0.22 10.00 4.73
N ASN A 267 0.61 10.69 3.93
CA ASN A 267 1.73 11.54 4.35
C ASN A 267 1.52 13.01 3.96
N GLU A 268 0.31 13.39 3.55
CA GLU A 268 -0.03 14.76 3.13
C GLU A 268 -0.24 15.71 4.32
N ILE A 269 -0.25 17.01 4.04
CA ILE A 269 -0.54 18.04 5.05
C ILE A 269 -1.90 17.83 5.75
N ASN A 270 -2.84 17.20 5.08
CA ASN A 270 -4.17 16.85 5.61
C ASN A 270 -4.29 15.37 6.01
N ARG A 271 -3.16 14.68 6.28
CA ARG A 271 -3.15 13.24 6.64
C ARG A 271 -4.05 12.88 7.81
N ALA A 272 -4.21 13.77 8.79
CA ALA A 272 -5.10 13.51 9.92
C ALA A 272 -6.54 13.23 9.45
N LYS A 273 -7.08 14.11 8.58
CA LYS A 273 -8.41 13.89 7.99
C LYS A 273 -8.47 12.60 7.16
N VAL A 274 -7.44 12.33 6.35
CA VAL A 274 -7.39 11.10 5.54
C VAL A 274 -7.46 9.86 6.42
N LEU A 275 -6.70 9.84 7.51
CA LEU A 275 -6.70 8.72 8.46
C LEU A 275 -8.01 8.59 9.22
N ASP A 276 -8.64 9.70 9.59
CA ASP A 276 -9.96 9.70 10.23
C ASP A 276 -11.04 9.17 9.28
N ASP A 277 -11.02 9.58 8.01
CA ASP A 277 -11.94 9.07 6.97
C ASP A 277 -11.75 7.56 6.75
N ILE A 278 -10.51 7.07 6.74
CA ILE A 278 -10.19 5.64 6.62
C ILE A 278 -10.71 4.86 7.83
N VAL A 279 -10.47 5.34 9.05
CA VAL A 279 -10.96 4.71 10.27
C VAL A 279 -12.49 4.63 10.27
N ALA A 280 -13.16 5.75 9.98
CA ALA A 280 -14.62 5.79 9.91
C ALA A 280 -15.17 4.86 8.83
N TRP A 281 -14.49 4.76 7.68
CA TRP A 281 -14.88 3.86 6.59
C TRP A 281 -14.73 2.39 7.00
N LEU A 282 -13.64 2.02 7.67
CA LEU A 282 -13.41 0.67 8.19
C LEU A 282 -14.42 0.30 9.29
N ASP A 283 -14.66 1.20 10.23
CA ASP A 283 -15.59 0.99 11.34
C ASP A 283 -17.02 0.69 10.82
N ALA A 284 -17.46 1.43 9.83
CA ALA A 284 -18.79 1.25 9.25
C ALA A 284 -18.97 -0.09 8.48
N ARG A 285 -17.90 -0.82 8.16
CA ARG A 285 -17.93 -1.99 7.28
C ARG A 285 -17.44 -3.28 7.91
N LEU A 286 -16.52 -3.18 8.85
CA LEU A 286 -15.92 -4.35 9.50
C LEU A 286 -16.51 -4.65 10.85
N LEU A 287 -17.26 -3.72 11.44
CA LEU A 287 -17.87 -3.92 12.73
C LEU A 287 -19.38 -4.18 12.57
N PRO A 288 -19.93 -5.14 13.32
CA PRO A 288 -21.38 -5.32 13.36
C PRO A 288 -22.05 -4.05 13.90
N ALA A 289 -23.17 -3.69 13.29
CA ALA A 289 -24.02 -2.59 13.76
C ALA A 289 -24.59 -2.85 15.15
#